data_a9946251f5047314945b3cc3d214d1f7
#
_entry.id   a9946251f5047314945b3cc3d214d1f7
#
_cell.length_a   1.000
_cell.length_b   1.000
_cell.length_c   1.000
_cell.angle_alpha   90.00
_cell.angle_beta   90.00
_cell.angle_gamma   90.00
#
_symmetry.space_group_name_H-M   'P 1'
#
loop_
_entity.id
_entity.type
_entity.pdbx_description
1 polymer ?
#
loop_
_entity_poly.entity_id
_entity_poly.type
_entity_poly.pdbx_seq_one_letter_code
_entity_poly.pdbx_strand_id
1 'polypeptide(L)'
;VRGGAAVALTSYFLFAFGFLANLILTRVLNPTDFGIFVLGTFFFSALNLRPKFGVDQAFAQHIATDAQSSGTFAVLSMATGIASLLLALLVTPLLFALGYSASVVVVTLALAGIGVSDSIMGIAWVQLDKALLFTRVSLVTAIAFPISYLPAFFLAFNGGGFWALVAQNATYAVLLLIGLWLTARRALPAIWTMRWRFSETLARQFIRFGLLVGLATIFAIIVYQFDNFLVGTIAGVATLGFYDRAYRIAQWSSILVGTVLARTAFYAYSRLQNDVARLTKTAMMSLWIVTTIALPIALAIFVTADDLVLFLFGEKWLPSALFLRFLVTYSILRPLLDDATSLFIAVGHPRRTTIVTVLQAIALVLAASPLTFQFGAVGTAIGVGIAFFVGLGVTYYFVRRTLPALNLRDAFFVPCVASAITLLVALLISTFIRSLALPLFVSLLIQGSLVVALYLAITMLLRPRITRERAQYVWRLMRGQTMPQEADA
;
A
#
# COMPACT_ATOMS: atom_id res chain seq x y z
N VAL A 1 -24.26 3.62 -7.14
CA VAL A 1 -23.65 2.72 -8.13
C VAL A 1 -22.75 3.48 -9.11
N ARG A 2 -23.21 4.57 -9.75
CA ARG A 2 -22.43 5.33 -10.75
C ARG A 2 -21.13 5.92 -10.20
N GLY A 3 -21.12 6.47 -8.96
CA GLY A 3 -19.92 7.03 -8.32
C GLY A 3 -18.85 5.98 -8.02
N GLY A 4 -19.26 4.78 -7.58
CA GLY A 4 -18.33 3.69 -7.31
C GLY A 4 -17.61 3.15 -8.56
N ALA A 5 -18.32 3.08 -9.69
CA ALA A 5 -17.73 2.68 -10.96
C ALA A 5 -16.69 3.70 -11.46
N ALA A 6 -16.99 5.01 -11.33
CA ALA A 6 -16.05 6.07 -11.69
C ALA A 6 -14.77 6.01 -10.85
N VAL A 7 -14.89 5.82 -9.54
CA VAL A 7 -13.74 5.65 -8.63
C VAL A 7 -12.90 4.44 -9.03
N ALA A 8 -13.54 3.29 -9.30
CA ALA A 8 -12.83 2.07 -9.70
C ALA A 8 -12.07 2.25 -11.02
N LEU A 9 -12.74 2.78 -12.05
CA LEU A 9 -12.13 3.03 -13.35
C LEU A 9 -10.95 4.00 -13.25
N THR A 10 -11.11 5.09 -12.49
CA THR A 10 -10.03 6.05 -12.23
C THR A 10 -8.86 5.36 -11.50
N SER A 11 -9.12 4.54 -10.50
CA SER A 11 -8.06 3.84 -9.76
C SER A 11 -7.24 2.93 -10.66
N TYR A 12 -7.88 2.16 -11.55
CA TYR A 12 -7.16 1.31 -12.52
C TYR A 12 -6.39 2.14 -13.55
N PHE A 13 -6.95 3.23 -14.03
CA PHE A 13 -6.27 4.16 -14.93
C PHE A 13 -5.02 4.76 -14.28
N LEU A 14 -5.15 5.29 -13.05
CA LEU A 14 -4.03 5.87 -12.31
C LEU A 14 -2.94 4.82 -12.02
N PHE A 15 -3.34 3.59 -11.68
CA PHE A 15 -2.41 2.49 -11.48
C PHE A 15 -1.63 2.16 -12.76
N ALA A 16 -2.34 1.95 -13.88
CA ALA A 16 -1.71 1.61 -15.15
C ALA A 16 -0.79 2.73 -15.66
N PHE A 17 -1.30 3.97 -15.65
CA PHE A 17 -0.51 5.14 -16.07
C PHE A 17 0.70 5.35 -15.16
N GLY A 18 0.49 5.33 -13.84
CA GLY A 18 1.54 5.50 -12.85
C GLY A 18 2.61 4.41 -12.93
N PHE A 19 2.21 3.17 -13.22
CA PHE A 19 3.14 2.09 -13.46
C PHE A 19 4.04 2.37 -14.67
N LEU A 20 3.45 2.72 -15.82
CA LEU A 20 4.21 3.02 -17.04
C LEU A 20 5.11 4.26 -16.85
N ALA A 21 4.59 5.31 -16.26
CA ALA A 21 5.33 6.54 -16.01
C ALA A 21 6.51 6.30 -15.05
N ASN A 22 6.31 5.55 -13.96
CA ASN A 22 7.40 5.16 -13.05
C ASN A 22 8.43 4.26 -13.72
N LEU A 23 8.00 3.37 -14.64
CA LEU A 23 8.91 2.53 -15.40
C LEU A 23 9.87 3.39 -16.24
N ILE A 24 9.34 4.40 -16.96
CA ILE A 24 10.13 5.34 -17.73
C ILE A 24 11.12 6.10 -16.83
N LEU A 25 10.63 6.69 -15.73
CA LEU A 25 11.47 7.41 -14.77
C LEU A 25 12.57 6.51 -14.19
N THR A 26 12.25 5.25 -13.86
CA THR A 26 13.24 4.31 -13.32
C THR A 26 14.34 3.97 -14.33
N ARG A 27 14.01 3.92 -15.62
CA ARG A 27 15.02 3.70 -16.67
C ARG A 27 15.92 4.90 -16.88
N VAL A 28 15.43 6.11 -16.69
CA VAL A 28 16.18 7.37 -16.90
C VAL A 28 16.98 7.75 -15.66
N LEU A 29 16.35 7.80 -14.50
CA LEU A 29 16.96 8.24 -13.24
C LEU A 29 17.88 7.17 -12.63
N ASN A 30 18.76 7.59 -11.73
CA ASN A 30 19.69 6.71 -11.03
C ASN A 30 19.11 6.21 -9.69
N PRO A 31 19.64 5.09 -9.15
CA PRO A 31 19.23 4.59 -7.83
C PRO A 31 19.38 5.62 -6.72
N THR A 32 20.44 6.43 -6.75
CA THR A 32 20.66 7.53 -5.79
C THR A 32 19.53 8.56 -5.80
N ASP A 33 18.99 8.92 -6.97
CA ASP A 33 17.91 9.89 -7.09
C ASP A 33 16.63 9.40 -6.39
N PHE A 34 16.30 8.13 -6.60
CA PHE A 34 15.17 7.50 -5.91
C PHE A 34 15.41 7.37 -4.41
N GLY A 35 16.62 6.99 -4.00
CA GLY A 35 16.97 6.85 -2.59
C GLY A 35 16.88 8.18 -1.83
N ILE A 36 17.40 9.27 -2.42
CA ILE A 36 17.28 10.62 -1.87
C ILE A 36 15.80 10.99 -1.70
N PHE A 37 15.00 10.75 -2.73
CA PHE A 37 13.57 11.07 -2.70
C PHE A 37 12.81 10.24 -1.65
N VAL A 38 13.07 8.92 -1.57
CA VAL A 38 12.42 8.01 -0.62
C VAL A 38 12.80 8.36 0.82
N LEU A 39 14.08 8.64 1.10
CA LEU A 39 14.53 9.03 2.43
C LEU A 39 13.95 10.41 2.85
N GLY A 40 13.92 11.36 1.93
CA GLY A 40 13.25 12.64 2.14
C GLY A 40 11.74 12.48 2.40
N THR A 41 11.08 11.55 1.70
CA THR A 41 9.68 11.20 1.93
C THR A 41 9.45 10.58 3.31
N PHE A 42 10.38 9.75 3.80
CA PHE A 42 10.33 9.24 5.17
C PHE A 42 10.34 10.38 6.19
N PHE A 43 11.33 11.29 6.11
CA PHE A 43 11.42 12.42 7.03
C PHE A 43 10.20 13.32 6.94
N PHE A 44 9.71 13.63 5.73
CA PHE A 44 8.46 14.37 5.57
C PHE A 44 7.29 13.63 6.24
N SER A 45 7.12 12.33 6.03
CA SER A 45 6.05 11.54 6.65
C SER A 45 6.16 11.53 8.17
N ALA A 46 7.40 11.47 8.71
CA ALA A 46 7.66 11.54 10.15
C ALA A 46 7.35 12.92 10.74
N LEU A 47 7.49 14.01 9.97
CA LEU A 47 7.25 15.37 10.41
C LEU A 47 5.83 15.88 10.07
N ASN A 48 5.11 15.24 9.15
CA ASN A 48 3.76 15.62 8.76
C ASN A 48 2.75 15.36 9.89
N LEU A 49 2.25 16.43 10.49
CA LEU A 49 1.33 16.38 11.62
C LEU A 49 -0.13 16.13 11.21
N ARG A 50 -0.52 16.54 10.00
CA ARG A 50 -1.92 16.48 9.56
C ARG A 50 -2.56 15.09 9.70
N PRO A 51 -1.99 13.98 9.15
CA PRO A 51 -2.57 12.67 9.33
C PRO A 51 -2.51 12.17 10.79
N LYS A 52 -1.54 12.65 11.58
CA LYS A 52 -1.37 12.29 13.00
C LYS A 52 -2.40 12.97 13.91
N PHE A 53 -2.93 14.11 13.51
CA PHE A 53 -4.04 14.75 14.20
C PHE A 53 -5.41 14.28 13.73
N GLY A 54 -5.50 13.47 12.66
CA GLY A 54 -6.74 12.84 12.19
C GLY A 54 -7.88 13.85 11.91
N VAL A 55 -7.53 15.08 11.52
CA VAL A 55 -8.50 16.18 11.35
C VAL A 55 -9.50 15.87 10.23
N ASP A 56 -9.03 15.26 9.15
CA ASP A 56 -9.86 14.86 8.01
C ASP A 56 -10.94 13.85 8.42
N GLN A 57 -10.56 12.84 9.20
CA GLN A 57 -11.46 11.80 9.69
C GLN A 57 -12.46 12.36 10.70
N ALA A 58 -12.01 13.27 11.57
CA ALA A 58 -12.88 13.93 12.53
C ALA A 58 -13.96 14.77 11.84
N PHE A 59 -13.58 15.55 10.83
CA PHE A 59 -14.54 16.33 10.04
C PHE A 59 -15.43 15.45 9.16
N ALA A 60 -14.89 14.38 8.56
CA ALA A 60 -15.68 13.45 7.77
C ALA A 60 -16.78 12.75 8.59
N GLN A 61 -16.49 12.41 9.86
CA GLN A 61 -17.46 11.80 10.78
C GLN A 61 -18.48 12.80 11.32
N HIS A 62 -18.13 14.09 11.42
CA HIS A 62 -19.05 15.12 11.92
C HIS A 62 -20.20 15.34 10.94
N ILE A 63 -21.46 15.22 11.40
CA ILE A 63 -22.63 15.23 10.51
C ILE A 63 -22.84 16.60 9.87
N ALA A 64 -22.77 17.68 10.66
CA ALA A 64 -23.03 19.04 10.20
C ALA A 64 -21.92 19.54 9.24
N THR A 65 -22.35 20.25 8.20
CA THR A 65 -21.46 20.96 7.28
C THR A 65 -21.90 22.42 7.23
N ASP A 66 -21.75 23.10 8.36
CA ASP A 66 -22.09 24.49 8.58
C ASP A 66 -20.86 25.41 8.58
N ALA A 67 -21.07 26.70 8.82
CA ALA A 67 -20.02 27.71 8.85
C ALA A 67 -18.97 27.47 9.94
N GLN A 68 -19.38 26.87 11.08
CA GLN A 68 -18.46 26.63 12.20
C GLN A 68 -17.64 25.35 11.97
N SER A 69 -18.28 24.25 11.55
CA SER A 69 -17.58 22.98 11.30
C SER A 69 -16.60 23.10 10.11
N SER A 70 -17.02 23.73 9.00
CA SER A 70 -16.18 23.95 7.82
C SER A 70 -15.03 24.90 8.12
N GLY A 71 -15.29 26.00 8.86
CA GLY A 71 -14.26 26.97 9.25
C GLY A 71 -13.25 26.38 10.23
N THR A 72 -13.71 25.63 11.23
CA THR A 72 -12.83 24.96 12.20
C THR A 72 -11.95 23.92 11.51
N PHE A 73 -12.53 23.10 10.61
CA PHE A 73 -11.79 22.14 9.82
C PHE A 73 -10.72 22.81 8.94
N ALA A 74 -11.07 23.91 8.26
CA ALA A 74 -10.13 24.65 7.42
C ALA A 74 -8.94 25.20 8.24
N VAL A 75 -9.22 25.84 9.37
CA VAL A 75 -8.17 26.37 10.27
C VAL A 75 -7.26 25.25 10.79
N LEU A 76 -7.82 24.13 11.26
CA LEU A 76 -7.02 23.02 11.76
C LEU A 76 -6.18 22.36 10.66
N SER A 77 -6.74 22.20 9.45
CA SER A 77 -6.01 21.64 8.31
C SER A 77 -4.84 22.53 7.91
N MET A 78 -5.06 23.85 7.81
CA MET A 78 -3.99 24.82 7.50
C MET A 78 -2.96 24.89 8.62
N ALA A 79 -3.40 24.96 9.88
CA ALA A 79 -2.52 25.03 11.04
C ALA A 79 -1.61 23.80 11.13
N THR A 80 -2.14 22.59 10.93
CA THR A 80 -1.33 21.35 10.93
C THR A 80 -0.37 21.28 9.75
N GLY A 81 -0.75 21.77 8.56
CA GLY A 81 0.14 21.86 7.40
C GLY A 81 1.30 22.83 7.62
N ILE A 82 0.99 24.05 8.10
CA ILE A 82 2.00 25.07 8.42
C ILE A 82 2.90 24.58 9.57
N ALA A 83 2.33 24.02 10.62
CA ALA A 83 3.10 23.46 11.73
C ALA A 83 4.05 22.33 11.28
N SER A 84 3.63 21.50 10.31
CA SER A 84 4.51 20.47 9.70
C SER A 84 5.69 21.10 8.97
N LEU A 85 5.48 22.17 8.22
CA LEU A 85 6.55 22.89 7.53
C LEU A 85 7.51 23.56 8.54
N LEU A 86 6.98 24.22 9.56
CA LEU A 86 7.79 24.84 10.61
C LEU A 86 8.61 23.80 11.38
N LEU A 87 8.01 22.65 11.67
CA LEU A 87 8.71 21.52 12.30
C LEU A 87 9.82 20.97 11.39
N ALA A 88 9.57 20.86 10.08
CA ALA A 88 10.58 20.43 9.12
C ALA A 88 11.75 21.43 9.06
N LEU A 89 11.47 22.73 9.05
CA LEU A 89 12.49 23.79 9.11
C LEU A 89 13.31 23.73 10.43
N LEU A 90 12.63 23.50 11.56
CA LEU A 90 13.27 23.40 12.87
C LEU A 90 14.18 22.16 12.97
N VAL A 91 13.79 21.03 12.34
CA VAL A 91 14.56 19.79 12.35
C VAL A 91 15.71 19.78 11.34
N THR A 92 15.70 20.67 10.36
CA THR A 92 16.75 20.80 9.32
C THR A 92 18.18 20.85 9.88
N PRO A 93 18.53 21.71 10.88
CA PRO A 93 19.88 21.74 11.45
C PRO A 93 20.28 20.42 12.10
N LEU A 94 19.32 19.74 12.73
CA LEU A 94 19.55 18.43 13.34
C LEU A 94 19.87 17.38 12.27
N LEU A 95 19.15 17.37 11.13
CA LEU A 95 19.44 16.45 10.04
C LEU A 95 20.85 16.65 9.48
N PHE A 96 21.30 17.89 9.33
CA PHE A 96 22.68 18.18 8.94
C PHE A 96 23.68 17.72 9.99
N ALA A 97 23.43 17.97 11.27
CA ALA A 97 24.28 17.54 12.36
C ALA A 97 24.39 16.00 12.46
N LEU A 98 23.34 15.27 12.07
CA LEU A 98 23.34 13.82 11.96
C LEU A 98 24.00 13.28 10.69
N GLY A 99 24.55 14.17 9.82
CA GLY A 99 25.30 13.78 8.62
C GLY A 99 24.47 13.48 7.38
N TYR A 100 23.17 13.82 7.36
CA TYR A 100 22.38 13.66 6.14
C TYR A 100 22.77 14.67 5.06
N SER A 101 22.76 14.21 3.79
CA SER A 101 23.14 15.06 2.65
C SER A 101 22.15 16.20 2.44
N ALA A 102 22.67 17.32 1.91
CA ALA A 102 21.85 18.48 1.56
C ALA A 102 20.67 18.12 0.64
N SER A 103 20.87 17.18 -0.28
CA SER A 103 19.81 16.70 -1.20
C SER A 103 18.63 16.09 -0.45
N VAL A 104 18.87 15.24 0.57
CA VAL A 104 17.80 14.64 1.39
C VAL A 104 17.05 15.69 2.17
N VAL A 105 17.78 16.65 2.76
CA VAL A 105 17.18 17.75 3.52
C VAL A 105 16.32 18.64 2.64
N VAL A 106 16.82 19.01 1.47
CA VAL A 106 16.10 19.85 0.50
C VAL A 106 14.82 19.14 0.01
N VAL A 107 14.88 17.84 -0.29
CA VAL A 107 13.69 17.05 -0.65
C VAL A 107 12.68 17.03 0.50
N THR A 108 13.13 16.83 1.75
CA THR A 108 12.26 16.87 2.93
C THR A 108 11.53 18.21 3.04
N LEU A 109 12.24 19.32 2.89
CA LEU A 109 11.67 20.68 2.94
C LEU A 109 10.72 20.95 1.77
N ALA A 110 11.09 20.54 0.56
CA ALA A 110 10.24 20.67 -0.62
C ALA A 110 8.92 19.91 -0.44
N LEU A 111 8.97 18.66 0.06
CA LEU A 111 7.79 17.87 0.35
C LEU A 111 6.96 18.47 1.51
N ALA A 112 7.60 19.08 2.53
CA ALA A 112 6.89 19.77 3.59
C ALA A 112 6.16 21.02 3.06
N GLY A 113 6.76 21.76 2.13
CA GLY A 113 6.10 22.85 1.41
C GLY A 113 4.91 22.38 0.57
N ILE A 114 5.06 21.26 -0.16
CA ILE A 114 3.97 20.60 -0.89
C ILE A 114 2.86 20.16 0.09
N GLY A 115 3.21 19.66 1.27
CA GLY A 115 2.29 19.27 2.33
C GLY A 115 1.38 20.41 2.83
N VAL A 116 1.83 21.66 2.76
CA VAL A 116 0.96 22.83 3.01
C VAL A 116 -0.12 22.93 1.91
N SER A 117 0.27 22.78 0.65
CA SER A 117 -0.69 22.75 -0.48
C SER A 117 -1.68 21.61 -0.34
N ASP A 118 -1.23 20.43 0.08
CA ASP A 118 -2.09 19.26 0.35
C ASP A 118 -3.06 19.52 1.50
N SER A 119 -2.65 20.29 2.52
CA SER A 119 -3.51 20.66 3.63
C SER A 119 -4.63 21.61 3.19
N ILE A 120 -4.33 22.54 2.31
CA ILE A 120 -5.32 23.45 1.73
C ILE A 120 -6.24 22.69 0.76
N MET A 121 -5.68 21.86 -0.12
CA MET A 121 -6.41 21.01 -1.07
C MET A 121 -7.39 20.07 -0.35
N GLY A 122 -6.98 19.46 0.75
CA GLY A 122 -7.79 18.55 1.54
C GLY A 122 -9.07 19.16 2.09
N ILE A 123 -9.13 20.48 2.27
CA ILE A 123 -10.37 21.17 2.68
C ILE A 123 -11.47 20.94 1.62
N ALA A 124 -11.13 21.13 0.35
CA ALA A 124 -12.07 20.92 -0.75
C ALA A 124 -12.35 19.41 -0.97
N TRP A 125 -11.30 18.58 -0.89
CA TRP A 125 -11.43 17.12 -1.07
C TRP A 125 -12.44 16.53 -0.11
N VAL A 126 -12.26 16.71 1.21
CA VAL A 126 -13.12 16.09 2.22
C VAL A 126 -14.55 16.62 2.15
N GLN A 127 -14.77 17.91 1.78
CA GLN A 127 -16.11 18.46 1.57
C GLN A 127 -16.81 17.81 0.37
N LEU A 128 -16.09 17.61 -0.75
CA LEU A 128 -16.63 16.92 -1.92
C LEU A 128 -16.97 15.45 -1.62
N ASP A 129 -16.11 14.76 -0.86
CA ASP A 129 -16.35 13.38 -0.45
C ASP A 129 -17.55 13.26 0.50
N LYS A 130 -17.70 14.18 1.48
CA LYS A 130 -18.90 14.26 2.33
C LYS A 130 -20.19 14.49 1.53
N ALA A 131 -20.10 15.26 0.45
CA ALA A 131 -21.21 15.49 -0.48
C ALA A 131 -21.44 14.32 -1.46
N LEU A 132 -20.67 13.21 -1.33
CA LEU A 132 -20.70 12.04 -2.22
C LEU A 132 -20.42 12.35 -3.71
N LEU A 133 -19.68 13.42 -3.98
CA LEU A 133 -19.32 13.87 -5.32
C LEU A 133 -18.07 13.16 -5.86
N PHE A 134 -17.93 11.87 -5.58
CA PHE A 134 -16.77 11.04 -5.93
C PHE A 134 -16.40 11.07 -7.41
N THR A 135 -17.38 11.11 -8.30
CA THR A 135 -17.14 11.19 -9.76
C THR A 135 -16.37 12.46 -10.14
N ARG A 136 -16.68 13.60 -9.50
CA ARG A 136 -15.98 14.87 -9.79
C ARG A 136 -14.56 14.85 -9.27
N VAL A 137 -14.35 14.34 -8.05
CA VAL A 137 -13.01 14.14 -7.48
C VAL A 137 -12.19 13.22 -8.38
N SER A 138 -12.76 12.08 -8.79
CA SER A 138 -12.12 11.12 -9.69
C SER A 138 -11.72 11.73 -11.03
N LEU A 139 -12.56 12.57 -11.63
CA LEU A 139 -12.26 13.24 -12.90
C LEU A 139 -11.08 14.21 -12.77
N VAL A 140 -11.08 15.05 -11.72
CA VAL A 140 -9.97 15.97 -11.45
C VAL A 140 -8.67 15.20 -11.24
N THR A 141 -8.72 14.13 -10.46
CA THR A 141 -7.55 13.27 -10.18
C THR A 141 -7.03 12.59 -11.46
N ALA A 142 -7.94 12.06 -12.31
CA ALA A 142 -7.60 11.39 -13.57
C ALA A 142 -6.92 12.33 -14.57
N ILE A 143 -7.26 13.61 -14.56
CA ILE A 143 -6.64 14.63 -15.43
C ILE A 143 -5.32 15.14 -14.82
N ALA A 144 -5.31 15.46 -13.53
CA ALA A 144 -4.17 16.06 -12.86
C ALA A 144 -2.96 15.09 -12.82
N PHE A 145 -3.20 13.80 -12.62
CA PHE A 145 -2.14 12.82 -12.44
C PHE A 145 -1.23 12.66 -13.67
N PRO A 146 -1.75 12.41 -14.90
CA PRO A 146 -0.88 12.33 -16.08
C PRO A 146 -0.16 13.66 -16.37
N ILE A 147 -0.83 14.79 -16.22
CA ILE A 147 -0.23 16.11 -16.46
C ILE A 147 0.95 16.36 -15.51
N SER A 148 0.87 15.87 -14.27
CA SER A 148 1.94 16.03 -13.29
C SER A 148 3.26 15.34 -13.69
N TYR A 149 3.22 14.36 -14.58
CA TYR A 149 4.42 13.68 -15.07
C TYR A 149 5.14 14.45 -16.19
N LEU A 150 4.50 15.43 -16.82
CA LEU A 150 5.16 16.21 -17.89
C LEU A 150 6.44 16.92 -17.41
N PRO A 151 6.41 17.74 -16.33
CA PRO A 151 7.62 18.36 -15.82
C PRO A 151 8.61 17.33 -15.25
N ALA A 152 8.12 16.20 -14.71
CA ALA A 152 8.98 15.13 -14.25
C ALA A 152 9.81 14.51 -15.39
N PHE A 153 9.17 14.18 -16.50
CA PHE A 153 9.88 13.66 -17.68
C PHE A 153 10.83 14.70 -18.25
N PHE A 154 10.40 15.95 -18.37
CA PHE A 154 11.27 17.02 -18.84
C PHE A 154 12.55 17.11 -17.99
N LEU A 155 12.43 17.16 -16.66
CA LEU A 155 13.58 17.22 -15.77
C LEU A 155 14.41 15.91 -15.80
N ALA A 156 13.77 14.76 -15.84
CA ALA A 156 14.48 13.48 -15.88
C ALA A 156 15.37 13.35 -17.12
N PHE A 157 14.84 13.70 -18.29
CA PHE A 157 15.60 13.64 -19.55
C PHE A 157 16.68 14.72 -19.67
N ASN A 158 16.58 15.82 -18.91
CA ASN A 158 17.59 16.91 -18.88
C ASN A 158 18.53 16.80 -17.67
N GLY A 159 18.64 15.64 -17.02
CA GLY A 159 19.59 15.42 -15.93
C GLY A 159 19.19 16.04 -14.58
N GLY A 160 17.92 16.40 -14.39
CA GLY A 160 17.41 17.00 -13.15
C GLY A 160 17.37 16.04 -11.95
N GLY A 161 17.72 14.75 -12.12
CA GLY A 161 17.85 13.77 -11.04
C GLY A 161 16.58 13.69 -10.16
N PHE A 162 16.76 13.68 -8.84
CA PHE A 162 15.66 13.59 -7.87
C PHE A 162 14.63 14.74 -7.97
N TRP A 163 14.99 15.89 -8.56
CA TRP A 163 14.07 16.99 -8.79
C TRP A 163 12.91 16.62 -9.71
N ALA A 164 13.10 15.66 -10.60
CA ALA A 164 12.02 15.12 -11.42
C ALA A 164 10.87 14.55 -10.56
N LEU A 165 11.21 13.83 -9.49
CA LEU A 165 10.24 13.24 -8.56
C LEU A 165 9.56 14.31 -7.69
N VAL A 166 10.33 15.33 -7.26
CA VAL A 166 9.78 16.47 -6.51
C VAL A 166 8.82 17.26 -7.40
N ALA A 167 9.21 17.54 -8.65
CA ALA A 167 8.38 18.29 -9.60
C ALA A 167 7.06 17.57 -9.91
N GLN A 168 7.09 16.24 -10.05
CA GLN A 168 5.87 15.45 -10.22
C GLN A 168 4.91 15.66 -9.04
N ASN A 169 5.39 15.54 -7.80
CA ASN A 169 4.58 15.71 -6.61
C ASN A 169 4.07 17.15 -6.46
N ALA A 170 4.93 18.15 -6.69
CA ALA A 170 4.54 19.56 -6.62
C ALA A 170 3.46 19.90 -7.65
N THR A 171 3.66 19.50 -8.90
CA THR A 171 2.69 19.76 -9.97
C THR A 171 1.37 19.07 -9.70
N TYR A 172 1.41 17.82 -9.21
CA TYR A 172 0.20 17.08 -8.85
C TYR A 172 -0.58 17.78 -7.72
N ALA A 173 0.10 18.20 -6.65
CA ALA A 173 -0.51 18.93 -5.55
C ALA A 173 -1.16 20.25 -6.00
N VAL A 174 -0.46 21.01 -6.85
CA VAL A 174 -1.00 22.30 -7.38
C VAL A 174 -2.21 22.06 -8.29
N LEU A 175 -2.15 21.09 -9.20
CA LEU A 175 -3.26 20.77 -10.08
C LEU A 175 -4.49 20.28 -9.32
N LEU A 176 -4.29 19.42 -8.29
CA LEU A 176 -5.36 19.00 -7.41
C LEU A 176 -5.92 20.15 -6.58
N LEU A 177 -5.05 20.98 -6.02
CA LEU A 177 -5.48 22.17 -5.28
C LEU A 177 -6.41 23.04 -6.13
N ILE A 178 -5.96 23.44 -7.32
CA ILE A 178 -6.76 24.28 -8.21
C ILE A 178 -8.03 23.54 -8.67
N GLY A 179 -7.90 22.32 -9.16
CA GLY A 179 -9.02 21.54 -9.72
C GLY A 179 -10.12 21.25 -8.70
N LEU A 180 -9.75 20.83 -7.49
CA LEU A 180 -10.73 20.50 -6.45
C LEU A 180 -11.36 21.78 -5.84
N TRP A 181 -10.61 22.86 -5.70
CA TRP A 181 -11.16 24.13 -5.22
C TRP A 181 -12.16 24.71 -6.21
N LEU A 182 -11.85 24.72 -7.51
CA LEU A 182 -12.79 25.16 -8.55
C LEU A 182 -14.02 24.25 -8.58
N THR A 183 -13.83 22.94 -8.43
CA THR A 183 -14.93 21.96 -8.40
C THR A 183 -15.80 22.17 -7.17
N ALA A 184 -15.22 22.36 -5.99
CA ALA A 184 -15.95 22.56 -4.75
C ALA A 184 -16.75 23.87 -4.78
N ARG A 185 -16.17 24.97 -5.25
CA ARG A 185 -16.88 26.25 -5.41
C ARG A 185 -18.10 26.15 -6.32
N ARG A 186 -17.98 25.40 -7.43
CA ARG A 186 -19.09 25.21 -8.39
C ARG A 186 -20.14 24.23 -7.90
N ALA A 187 -19.72 23.18 -7.21
CA ALA A 187 -20.60 22.08 -6.81
C ALA A 187 -21.29 22.32 -5.46
N LEU A 188 -20.67 23.09 -4.58
CA LEU A 188 -21.10 23.34 -3.21
C LEU A 188 -21.15 24.86 -2.92
N PRO A 189 -21.82 25.68 -3.74
CA PRO A 189 -21.80 27.12 -3.59
C PRO A 189 -22.27 27.58 -2.20
N ALA A 190 -23.28 26.93 -1.64
CA ALA A 190 -23.82 27.26 -0.32
C ALA A 190 -22.73 27.17 0.79
N ILE A 191 -21.83 26.19 0.73
CA ILE A 191 -20.75 26.05 1.69
C ILE A 191 -19.65 27.10 1.44
N TRP A 192 -19.34 27.38 0.19
CA TRP A 192 -18.22 28.24 -0.20
C TRP A 192 -18.56 29.76 -0.21
N THR A 193 -19.82 30.13 -0.15
CA THR A 193 -20.27 31.52 -0.02
C THR A 193 -20.52 31.91 1.43
N MET A 194 -20.69 30.94 2.36
CA MET A 194 -20.87 31.26 3.76
C MET A 194 -19.57 31.76 4.41
N ARG A 195 -19.69 32.62 5.39
CA ARG A 195 -18.53 33.11 6.17
C ARG A 195 -18.14 32.01 7.17
N TRP A 196 -17.04 31.34 6.90
CA TRP A 196 -16.49 30.34 7.81
C TRP A 196 -16.08 30.95 9.15
N ARG A 197 -16.41 30.27 10.23
CA ARG A 197 -16.15 30.70 11.59
C ARG A 197 -15.42 29.60 12.34
N PHE A 198 -14.40 29.98 13.10
CA PHE A 198 -13.71 29.05 13.99
C PHE A 198 -14.52 28.83 15.27
N SER A 199 -14.58 27.61 15.74
CA SER A 199 -15.17 27.23 17.02
C SER A 199 -14.15 26.42 17.83
N GLU A 200 -13.74 26.97 18.98
CA GLU A 200 -12.80 26.28 19.87
C GLU A 200 -13.36 24.96 20.39
N THR A 201 -14.66 24.91 20.67
CA THR A 201 -15.34 23.69 21.13
C THR A 201 -15.23 22.56 20.09
N LEU A 202 -15.52 22.88 18.82
CA LEU A 202 -15.39 21.92 17.72
C LEU A 202 -13.93 21.55 17.47
N ALA A 203 -13.00 22.50 17.57
CA ALA A 203 -11.58 22.24 17.42
C ALA A 203 -11.09 21.22 18.47
N ARG A 204 -11.45 21.42 19.72
CA ARG A 204 -11.12 20.47 20.80
C ARG A 204 -11.73 19.09 20.57
N GLN A 205 -12.98 19.05 20.08
CA GLN A 205 -13.64 17.77 19.73
C GLN A 205 -12.93 17.07 18.58
N PHE A 206 -12.58 17.78 17.49
CA PHE A 206 -11.89 17.21 16.33
C PHE A 206 -10.49 16.71 16.71
N ILE A 207 -9.73 17.46 17.48
CA ILE A 207 -8.41 17.05 17.95
C ILE A 207 -8.50 15.82 18.86
N ARG A 208 -9.43 15.82 19.82
CA ARG A 208 -9.60 14.67 20.74
C ARG A 208 -9.94 13.37 19.99
N PHE A 209 -10.84 13.45 19.01
CA PHE A 209 -11.16 12.30 18.16
C PHE A 209 -9.98 11.92 17.27
N GLY A 210 -9.37 12.90 16.62
CA GLY A 210 -8.31 12.71 15.66
C GLY A 210 -7.03 12.12 16.27
N LEU A 211 -6.68 12.48 17.51
CA LEU A 211 -5.51 11.90 18.20
C LEU A 211 -5.59 10.39 18.37
N LEU A 212 -6.79 9.83 18.58
CA LEU A 212 -6.96 8.37 18.65
C LEU A 212 -6.67 7.70 17.31
N VAL A 213 -7.13 8.31 16.21
CA VAL A 213 -6.84 7.84 14.84
C VAL A 213 -5.37 8.07 14.49
N GLY A 214 -4.83 9.21 14.90
CA GLY A 214 -3.45 9.61 14.66
C GLY A 214 -2.43 8.68 15.30
N LEU A 215 -2.70 8.16 16.49
CA LEU A 215 -1.82 7.18 17.14
C LEU A 215 -1.68 5.91 16.28
N ALA A 216 -2.78 5.40 15.72
CA ALA A 216 -2.72 4.26 14.80
C ALA A 216 -1.92 4.60 13.53
N THR A 217 -2.02 5.83 13.05
CA THR A 217 -1.27 6.32 11.88
C THR A 217 0.24 6.34 12.14
N ILE A 218 0.69 6.71 13.36
CA ILE A 218 2.12 6.69 13.71
C ILE A 218 2.68 5.26 13.61
N PHE A 219 1.99 4.27 14.19
CA PHE A 219 2.42 2.87 14.07
C PHE A 219 2.39 2.36 12.63
N ALA A 220 1.39 2.79 11.83
CA ALA A 220 1.35 2.47 10.41
C ALA A 220 2.55 3.07 9.65
N ILE A 221 2.94 4.31 9.93
CA ILE A 221 4.15 4.92 9.33
C ILE A 221 5.39 4.09 9.69
N ILE A 222 5.52 3.63 10.93
CA ILE A 222 6.63 2.76 11.33
C ILE A 222 6.63 1.48 10.51
N VAL A 223 5.50 0.77 10.43
CA VAL A 223 5.41 -0.51 9.69
C VAL A 223 5.74 -0.36 8.20
N TYR A 224 5.41 0.79 7.58
CA TYR A 224 5.52 0.96 6.12
C TYR A 224 6.70 1.80 5.67
N GLN A 225 7.42 2.45 6.58
CA GLN A 225 8.45 3.42 6.20
C GLN A 225 9.74 3.30 7.01
N PHE A 226 9.72 2.60 8.16
CA PHE A 226 10.89 2.52 9.02
C PHE A 226 12.04 1.73 8.39
N ASP A 227 11.71 0.76 7.56
CA ASP A 227 12.66 0.01 6.73
C ASP A 227 13.42 0.94 5.77
N ASN A 228 12.72 1.86 5.10
CA ASN A 228 13.33 2.86 4.22
C ASN A 228 14.31 3.77 4.99
N PHE A 229 13.94 4.14 6.22
CA PHE A 229 14.81 4.91 7.10
C PHE A 229 16.09 4.14 7.45
N LEU A 230 15.97 2.88 7.88
CA LEU A 230 17.12 2.05 8.21
C LEU A 230 18.06 1.85 7.02
N VAL A 231 17.51 1.48 5.87
CA VAL A 231 18.32 1.26 4.66
C VAL A 231 18.99 2.56 4.21
N GLY A 232 18.25 3.66 4.16
CA GLY A 232 18.78 4.95 3.70
C GLY A 232 19.83 5.53 4.62
N THR A 233 19.68 5.34 5.94
CA THR A 233 20.61 5.87 6.96
C THR A 233 21.85 5.00 7.11
N ILE A 234 21.70 3.66 7.14
CA ILE A 234 22.79 2.74 7.46
C ILE A 234 23.47 2.21 6.19
N ALA A 235 22.70 1.81 5.18
CA ALA A 235 23.24 1.23 3.95
C ALA A 235 23.44 2.25 2.81
N GLY A 236 22.96 3.48 3.00
CA GLY A 236 23.10 4.60 2.08
C GLY A 236 21.98 4.75 1.06
N VAL A 237 21.87 5.96 0.50
CA VAL A 237 20.76 6.35 -0.37
C VAL A 237 20.70 5.57 -1.69
N ALA A 238 21.84 5.21 -2.28
CA ALA A 238 21.84 4.40 -3.50
C ALA A 238 21.26 3.01 -3.26
N THR A 239 21.63 2.38 -2.14
CA THR A 239 21.09 1.09 -1.70
C THR A 239 19.58 1.19 -1.43
N LEU A 240 19.13 2.30 -0.83
CA LEU A 240 17.70 2.57 -0.63
C LEU A 240 16.96 2.65 -1.96
N GLY A 241 17.56 3.24 -3.00
CA GLY A 241 16.97 3.26 -4.34
C GLY A 241 16.71 1.86 -4.89
N PHE A 242 17.67 0.96 -4.77
CA PHE A 242 17.53 -0.45 -5.17
C PHE A 242 16.45 -1.17 -4.33
N TYR A 243 16.46 -0.94 -3.02
CA TYR A 243 15.51 -1.52 -2.07
C TYR A 243 14.07 -1.08 -2.37
N ASP A 244 13.83 0.22 -2.59
CA ASP A 244 12.50 0.76 -2.92
C ASP A 244 11.95 0.18 -4.23
N ARG A 245 12.79 0.02 -5.26
CA ARG A 245 12.35 -0.59 -6.51
C ARG A 245 11.96 -2.05 -6.32
N ALA A 246 12.73 -2.81 -5.55
CA ALA A 246 12.39 -4.18 -5.17
C ALA A 246 11.06 -4.24 -4.38
N TYR A 247 10.88 -3.35 -3.41
CA TYR A 247 9.68 -3.28 -2.58
C TYR A 247 8.41 -2.99 -3.41
N ARG A 248 8.52 -2.12 -4.42
CA ARG A 248 7.41 -1.82 -5.33
C ARG A 248 6.96 -3.03 -6.16
N ILE A 249 7.89 -3.87 -6.62
CA ILE A 249 7.54 -5.12 -7.29
C ILE A 249 6.92 -6.11 -6.29
N ALA A 250 7.49 -6.23 -5.09
CA ALA A 250 6.96 -7.10 -4.06
C ALA A 250 5.51 -6.77 -3.64
N GLN A 251 5.06 -5.53 -3.80
CA GLN A 251 3.69 -5.12 -3.52
C GLN A 251 2.65 -5.60 -4.55
N TRP A 252 3.05 -6.09 -5.73
CA TRP A 252 2.10 -6.43 -6.80
C TRP A 252 1.10 -7.50 -6.40
N SER A 253 1.53 -8.54 -5.69
CA SER A 253 0.60 -9.57 -5.22
C SER A 253 -0.48 -9.00 -4.29
N SER A 254 -0.09 -8.09 -3.40
CA SER A 254 -1.01 -7.40 -2.49
C SER A 254 -2.01 -6.50 -3.24
N ILE A 255 -1.55 -5.79 -4.27
CA ILE A 255 -2.41 -4.93 -5.08
C ILE A 255 -3.40 -5.79 -5.88
N LEU A 256 -2.94 -6.87 -6.53
CA LEU A 256 -3.78 -7.74 -7.35
C LEU A 256 -4.83 -8.49 -6.51
N VAL A 257 -4.44 -8.99 -5.33
CA VAL A 257 -5.35 -9.72 -4.44
C VAL A 257 -6.23 -8.77 -3.64
N GLY A 258 -5.63 -7.73 -3.05
CA GLY A 258 -6.30 -6.86 -2.09
C GLY A 258 -7.41 -6.00 -2.71
N THR A 259 -7.25 -5.51 -3.94
CA THR A 259 -8.25 -4.65 -4.60
C THR A 259 -9.58 -5.38 -4.88
N VAL A 260 -9.51 -6.67 -5.19
CA VAL A 260 -10.70 -7.47 -5.52
C VAL A 260 -11.27 -8.16 -4.28
N LEU A 261 -10.42 -8.81 -3.50
CA LEU A 261 -10.87 -9.63 -2.37
C LEU A 261 -11.26 -8.82 -1.14
N ALA A 262 -10.52 -7.80 -0.76
CA ALA A 262 -10.77 -7.08 0.49
C ALA A 262 -12.20 -6.51 0.58
N ARG A 263 -12.72 -5.97 -0.52
CA ARG A 263 -14.10 -5.44 -0.57
C ARG A 263 -15.14 -6.55 -0.52
N THR A 264 -14.98 -7.59 -1.34
CA THR A 264 -15.95 -8.70 -1.40
C THR A 264 -15.96 -9.50 -0.11
N ALA A 265 -14.80 -9.78 0.47
CA ALA A 265 -14.66 -10.46 1.75
C ALA A 265 -15.31 -9.65 2.89
N PHE A 266 -15.02 -8.34 2.98
CA PHE A 266 -15.61 -7.47 4.00
C PHE A 266 -17.14 -7.51 3.99
N TYR A 267 -17.79 -7.34 2.82
CA TYR A 267 -19.25 -7.37 2.73
C TYR A 267 -19.81 -8.77 3.00
N ALA A 268 -19.13 -9.84 2.58
CA ALA A 268 -19.54 -11.20 2.90
C ALA A 268 -19.46 -11.47 4.40
N TYR A 269 -18.36 -11.09 5.05
CA TYR A 269 -18.19 -11.22 6.50
C TYR A 269 -19.23 -10.42 7.29
N SER A 270 -19.49 -9.17 6.88
CA SER A 270 -20.48 -8.30 7.55
C SER A 270 -21.89 -8.88 7.50
N ARG A 271 -22.27 -9.53 6.39
CA ARG A 271 -23.59 -10.17 6.27
C ARG A 271 -23.72 -11.45 7.12
N LEU A 272 -22.61 -12.12 7.38
CA LEU A 272 -22.55 -13.41 8.08
C LEU A 272 -22.09 -13.28 9.54
N GLN A 273 -21.93 -12.05 10.06
CA GLN A 273 -21.35 -11.81 11.39
C GLN A 273 -22.10 -12.54 12.54
N ASN A 274 -23.39 -12.82 12.37
CA ASN A 274 -24.22 -13.50 13.37
C ASN A 274 -24.30 -15.02 13.15
N ASP A 275 -23.73 -15.57 12.06
CA ASP A 275 -23.69 -17.00 11.75
C ASP A 275 -22.23 -17.48 11.70
N VAL A 276 -21.73 -17.90 12.85
CA VAL A 276 -20.32 -18.32 13.01
C VAL A 276 -19.94 -19.47 12.08
N ALA A 277 -20.87 -20.40 11.80
CA ALA A 277 -20.59 -21.58 10.96
C ALA A 277 -20.37 -21.15 9.50
N ARG A 278 -21.29 -20.34 8.94
CA ARG A 278 -21.17 -19.80 7.58
C ARG A 278 -20.00 -18.81 7.47
N LEU A 279 -19.78 -18.01 8.48
CA LEU A 279 -18.65 -17.08 8.54
C LEU A 279 -17.30 -17.83 8.48
N THR A 280 -17.17 -18.95 9.24
CA THR A 280 -15.98 -19.79 9.23
C THR A 280 -15.74 -20.40 7.84
N LYS A 281 -16.79 -20.91 7.19
CA LYS A 281 -16.72 -21.49 5.83
C LYS A 281 -16.27 -20.42 4.81
N THR A 282 -16.83 -19.21 4.93
CA THR A 282 -16.49 -18.08 4.07
C THR A 282 -15.05 -17.60 4.30
N ALA A 283 -14.60 -17.50 5.56
CA ALA A 283 -13.22 -17.14 5.89
C ALA A 283 -12.20 -18.17 5.38
N MET A 284 -12.52 -19.47 5.49
CA MET A 284 -11.70 -20.53 4.92
C MET A 284 -11.59 -20.42 3.40
N MET A 285 -12.68 -20.07 2.72
CA MET A 285 -12.69 -19.85 1.28
C MET A 285 -11.88 -18.64 0.87
N SER A 286 -12.00 -17.53 1.59
CA SER A 286 -11.21 -16.32 1.36
C SER A 286 -9.71 -16.60 1.51
N LEU A 287 -9.29 -17.27 2.58
CA LEU A 287 -7.91 -17.68 2.80
C LEU A 287 -7.37 -18.57 1.67
N TRP A 288 -8.19 -19.51 1.20
CA TRP A 288 -7.80 -20.36 0.08
C TRP A 288 -7.62 -19.55 -1.21
N ILE A 289 -8.50 -18.59 -1.50
CA ILE A 289 -8.39 -17.72 -2.68
C ILE A 289 -7.12 -16.85 -2.58
N VAL A 290 -6.91 -16.22 -1.40
CA VAL A 290 -5.72 -15.39 -1.16
C VAL A 290 -4.44 -16.19 -1.37
N THR A 291 -4.34 -17.37 -0.77
CA THR A 291 -3.12 -18.20 -0.88
C THR A 291 -2.93 -18.75 -2.29
N THR A 292 -4.01 -19.16 -2.96
CA THR A 292 -3.94 -19.72 -4.32
C THR A 292 -3.50 -18.67 -5.35
N ILE A 293 -3.76 -17.39 -5.12
CA ILE A 293 -3.35 -16.31 -6.02
C ILE A 293 -2.00 -15.72 -5.59
N ALA A 294 -1.82 -15.40 -4.31
CA ALA A 294 -0.62 -14.71 -3.84
C ALA A 294 0.65 -15.57 -3.93
N LEU A 295 0.56 -16.86 -3.58
CA LEU A 295 1.73 -17.75 -3.56
C LEU A 295 2.37 -17.96 -4.94
N PRO A 296 1.64 -18.34 -6.00
CA PRO A 296 2.27 -18.53 -7.31
C PRO A 296 2.82 -17.23 -7.89
N ILE A 297 2.19 -16.07 -7.64
CA ILE A 297 2.74 -14.76 -8.04
C ILE A 297 4.05 -14.49 -7.31
N ALA A 298 4.10 -14.70 -6.00
CA ALA A 298 5.30 -14.52 -5.19
C ALA A 298 6.44 -15.46 -5.64
N LEU A 299 6.13 -16.74 -5.92
CA LEU A 299 7.09 -17.70 -6.45
C LEU A 299 7.60 -17.31 -7.83
N ALA A 300 6.73 -16.86 -8.72
CA ALA A 300 7.12 -16.35 -10.03
C ALA A 300 8.09 -15.17 -9.91
N ILE A 301 7.77 -14.19 -9.05
CA ILE A 301 8.64 -13.04 -8.76
C ILE A 301 9.98 -13.51 -8.20
N PHE A 302 10.00 -14.48 -7.29
CA PHE A 302 11.24 -15.00 -6.69
C PHE A 302 12.15 -15.67 -7.72
N VAL A 303 11.59 -16.56 -8.54
CA VAL A 303 12.35 -17.34 -9.55
C VAL A 303 12.86 -16.44 -10.66
N THR A 304 12.06 -15.46 -11.09
CA THR A 304 12.40 -14.57 -12.21
C THR A 304 13.00 -13.23 -11.78
N ALA A 305 13.38 -13.05 -10.51
CA ALA A 305 13.75 -11.75 -9.95
C ALA A 305 14.79 -10.98 -10.79
N ASP A 306 15.89 -11.65 -11.24
CA ASP A 306 16.93 -11.00 -12.04
C ASP A 306 16.39 -10.59 -13.42
N ASP A 307 15.75 -11.52 -14.11
CA ASP A 307 15.19 -11.31 -15.45
C ASP A 307 14.09 -10.24 -15.42
N LEU A 308 13.29 -10.23 -14.35
CA LEU A 308 12.21 -9.26 -14.14
C LEU A 308 12.75 -7.84 -13.91
N VAL A 309 13.77 -7.70 -13.05
CA VAL A 309 14.42 -6.40 -12.80
C VAL A 309 15.13 -5.92 -14.05
N LEU A 310 15.84 -6.79 -14.76
CA LEU A 310 16.52 -6.45 -16.01
C LEU A 310 15.52 -5.99 -17.07
N PHE A 311 14.40 -6.71 -17.24
CA PHE A 311 13.37 -6.36 -18.22
C PHE A 311 12.70 -5.03 -17.92
N LEU A 312 12.33 -4.80 -16.65
CA LEU A 312 11.60 -3.60 -16.26
C LEU A 312 12.50 -2.37 -16.19
N PHE A 313 13.62 -2.48 -15.50
CA PHE A 313 14.43 -1.34 -15.09
C PHE A 313 15.79 -1.23 -15.79
N GLY A 314 16.32 -2.34 -16.31
CA GLY A 314 17.64 -2.42 -16.96
C GLY A 314 18.77 -2.82 -16.02
N GLU A 315 19.97 -3.00 -16.59
CA GLU A 315 21.15 -3.58 -15.92
C GLU A 315 21.57 -2.83 -14.65
N LYS A 316 21.50 -1.49 -14.66
CA LYS A 316 21.89 -0.68 -13.50
C LYS A 316 21.10 -0.98 -12.23
N TRP A 317 19.91 -1.65 -12.36
CA TRP A 317 19.01 -1.98 -11.27
C TRP A 317 19.12 -3.44 -10.80
N LEU A 318 20.01 -4.26 -11.40
CA LEU A 318 20.19 -5.68 -11.01
C LEU A 318 20.35 -5.92 -9.50
N PRO A 319 21.04 -5.04 -8.72
CA PRO A 319 21.13 -5.22 -7.28
C PRO A 319 19.76 -5.27 -6.58
N SER A 320 18.70 -4.70 -7.17
CA SER A 320 17.33 -4.79 -6.64
C SER A 320 16.79 -6.21 -6.61
N ALA A 321 17.28 -7.12 -7.48
CA ALA A 321 16.82 -8.49 -7.54
C ALA A 321 17.12 -9.28 -6.25
N LEU A 322 18.25 -8.99 -5.60
CA LEU A 322 18.59 -9.58 -4.30
C LEU A 322 17.56 -9.18 -3.23
N PHE A 323 17.27 -7.89 -3.11
CA PHE A 323 16.28 -7.40 -2.14
C PHE A 323 14.87 -7.93 -2.45
N LEU A 324 14.53 -8.04 -3.74
CA LEU A 324 13.24 -8.56 -4.18
C LEU A 324 13.00 -9.99 -3.69
N ARG A 325 14.04 -10.87 -3.74
CA ARG A 325 13.92 -12.24 -3.23
C ARG A 325 13.61 -12.31 -1.74
N PHE A 326 14.16 -11.42 -0.93
CA PHE A 326 13.82 -11.35 0.50
C PHE A 326 12.45 -10.72 0.74
N LEU A 327 12.13 -9.64 0.00
CA LEU A 327 10.87 -8.93 0.12
C LEU A 327 9.67 -9.70 -0.46
N VAL A 328 9.89 -10.80 -1.16
CA VAL A 328 8.80 -11.68 -1.61
C VAL A 328 7.97 -12.23 -0.44
N THR A 329 8.55 -12.29 0.75
CA THR A 329 7.84 -12.61 2.00
C THR A 329 6.69 -11.64 2.26
N TYR A 330 6.90 -10.35 1.98
CA TYR A 330 5.85 -9.33 2.02
C TYR A 330 4.71 -9.67 1.04
N SER A 331 5.06 -10.08 -0.18
CA SER A 331 4.09 -10.47 -1.21
C SER A 331 3.12 -11.56 -0.76
N ILE A 332 3.58 -12.48 0.07
CA ILE A 332 2.80 -13.60 0.59
C ILE A 332 1.98 -13.19 1.81
N LEU A 333 2.62 -12.52 2.77
CA LEU A 333 2.05 -12.30 4.10
C LEU A 333 1.07 -11.13 4.13
N ARG A 334 1.29 -10.10 3.33
CA ARG A 334 0.46 -8.89 3.32
C ARG A 334 -1.00 -9.16 2.96
N PRO A 335 -1.33 -9.87 1.86
CA PRO A 335 -2.72 -10.17 1.52
C PRO A 335 -3.48 -10.95 2.59
N LEU A 336 -2.77 -11.83 3.33
CA LEU A 336 -3.35 -12.60 4.44
C LEU A 336 -3.73 -11.70 5.63
N LEU A 337 -2.91 -10.70 5.93
CA LEU A 337 -3.17 -9.71 6.97
C LEU A 337 -4.34 -8.79 6.58
N ASP A 338 -4.42 -8.39 5.32
CA ASP A 338 -5.49 -7.52 4.80
C ASP A 338 -6.85 -8.23 4.84
N ASP A 339 -6.92 -9.53 4.50
CA ASP A 339 -8.13 -10.35 4.61
C ASP A 339 -8.61 -10.47 6.06
N ALA A 340 -7.70 -10.80 6.98
CA ALA A 340 -8.03 -10.89 8.40
C ALA A 340 -8.42 -9.54 9.02
N THR A 341 -7.83 -8.43 8.56
CA THR A 341 -8.25 -7.07 8.93
C THR A 341 -9.70 -6.81 8.52
N SER A 342 -10.06 -7.21 7.30
CA SER A 342 -11.44 -7.12 6.81
C SER A 342 -12.41 -7.92 7.67
N LEU A 343 -12.01 -9.13 8.12
CA LEU A 343 -12.78 -9.95 9.05
C LEU A 343 -12.98 -9.23 10.40
N PHE A 344 -11.91 -8.71 11.02
CA PHE A 344 -12.00 -8.06 12.33
C PHE A 344 -12.90 -6.82 12.31
N ILE A 345 -12.83 -6.01 11.25
CA ILE A 345 -13.69 -4.85 11.09
C ILE A 345 -15.15 -5.28 10.90
N ALA A 346 -15.39 -6.30 10.06
CA ALA A 346 -16.74 -6.80 9.77
C ALA A 346 -17.45 -7.37 10.97
N VAL A 347 -16.73 -8.02 11.89
CA VAL A 347 -17.29 -8.58 13.14
C VAL A 347 -17.24 -7.61 14.34
N GLY A 348 -16.96 -6.32 14.10
CA GLY A 348 -16.99 -5.28 15.14
C GLY A 348 -15.79 -5.25 16.09
N HIS A 349 -14.66 -5.82 15.72
CA HIS A 349 -13.45 -5.86 16.52
C HIS A 349 -12.24 -5.09 15.93
N PRO A 350 -12.38 -3.80 15.51
CA PRO A 350 -11.31 -3.05 14.86
C PRO A 350 -10.08 -2.84 15.76
N ARG A 351 -10.24 -2.89 17.09
CA ARG A 351 -9.11 -2.80 18.04
C ARG A 351 -8.06 -3.89 17.81
N ARG A 352 -8.46 -5.08 17.31
CA ARG A 352 -7.52 -6.17 17.03
C ARG A 352 -6.55 -5.80 15.91
N THR A 353 -7.02 -5.10 14.89
CA THR A 353 -6.17 -4.58 13.81
C THR A 353 -5.11 -3.62 14.36
N THR A 354 -5.49 -2.71 15.25
CA THR A 354 -4.54 -1.79 15.90
C THR A 354 -3.49 -2.54 16.72
N ILE A 355 -3.90 -3.55 17.50
CA ILE A 355 -2.95 -4.37 18.29
C ILE A 355 -1.96 -5.08 17.35
N VAL A 356 -2.42 -5.67 16.26
CA VAL A 356 -1.55 -6.31 15.25
C VAL A 356 -0.55 -5.31 14.71
N THR A 357 -0.99 -4.12 14.27
CA THR A 357 -0.11 -3.08 13.73
C THR A 357 0.92 -2.59 14.75
N VAL A 358 0.53 -2.41 16.01
CA VAL A 358 1.47 -2.01 17.08
C VAL A 358 2.53 -3.08 17.32
N LEU A 359 2.12 -4.35 17.44
CA LEU A 359 3.06 -5.46 17.64
C LEU A 359 3.96 -5.67 16.41
N GLN A 360 3.46 -5.49 15.20
CA GLN A 360 4.28 -5.48 13.99
C GLN A 360 5.33 -4.35 14.01
N ALA A 361 4.92 -3.13 14.40
CA ALA A 361 5.84 -1.99 14.47
C ALA A 361 6.96 -2.25 15.48
N ILE A 362 6.62 -2.78 16.68
CA ILE A 362 7.59 -3.15 17.70
C ILE A 362 8.53 -4.24 17.17
N ALA A 363 7.99 -5.31 16.58
CA ALA A 363 8.78 -6.39 16.01
C ALA A 363 9.70 -5.90 14.88
N LEU A 364 9.23 -4.97 14.04
CA LEU A 364 10.05 -4.37 12.98
C LEU A 364 11.23 -3.60 13.57
N VAL A 365 10.99 -2.74 14.54
CA VAL A 365 12.06 -1.94 15.16
C VAL A 365 13.08 -2.87 15.85
N LEU A 366 12.62 -3.86 16.60
CA LEU A 366 13.49 -4.77 17.35
C LEU A 366 14.27 -5.75 16.47
N ALA A 367 13.68 -6.22 15.37
CA ALA A 367 14.35 -7.16 14.48
C ALA A 367 15.16 -6.45 13.39
N ALA A 368 14.57 -5.45 12.70
CA ALA A 368 15.22 -4.84 11.56
C ALA A 368 16.43 -3.98 11.96
N SER A 369 16.39 -3.26 13.11
CA SER A 369 17.52 -2.41 13.51
C SER A 369 18.82 -3.21 13.68
N PRO A 370 18.93 -4.24 14.54
CA PRO A 370 20.18 -4.98 14.71
C PRO A 370 20.57 -5.75 13.44
N LEU A 371 19.62 -6.30 12.70
CA LEU A 371 19.91 -7.00 11.46
C LEU A 371 20.45 -6.06 10.38
N THR A 372 19.98 -4.80 10.33
CA THR A 372 20.50 -3.81 9.39
C THR A 372 21.95 -3.42 9.71
N PHE A 373 22.30 -3.27 10.99
CA PHE A 373 23.69 -3.01 11.38
C PHE A 373 24.63 -4.16 11.01
N GLN A 374 24.17 -5.41 11.06
CA GLN A 374 25.00 -6.59 10.76
C GLN A 374 25.04 -6.93 9.26
N PHE A 375 23.92 -6.84 8.57
CA PHE A 375 23.75 -7.35 7.20
C PHE A 375 23.28 -6.28 6.19
N GLY A 376 23.33 -5.00 6.58
CA GLY A 376 22.90 -3.91 5.71
C GLY A 376 21.41 -4.03 5.31
N ALA A 377 21.10 -3.65 4.07
CA ALA A 377 19.73 -3.65 3.54
C ALA A 377 19.09 -5.06 3.46
N VAL A 378 19.90 -6.12 3.32
CA VAL A 378 19.40 -7.50 3.39
C VAL A 378 18.87 -7.80 4.79
N GLY A 379 19.60 -7.36 5.83
CA GLY A 379 19.15 -7.47 7.22
C GLY A 379 17.83 -6.76 7.45
N THR A 380 17.64 -5.57 6.86
CA THR A 380 16.35 -4.87 6.91
C THR A 380 15.24 -5.70 6.26
N ALA A 381 15.46 -6.25 5.07
CA ALA A 381 14.47 -7.06 4.36
C ALA A 381 14.07 -8.32 5.17
N ILE A 382 15.03 -8.97 5.83
CA ILE A 382 14.77 -10.09 6.76
C ILE A 382 13.94 -9.59 7.96
N GLY A 383 14.30 -8.44 8.55
CA GLY A 383 13.57 -7.83 9.66
C GLY A 383 12.11 -7.50 9.32
N VAL A 384 11.86 -7.01 8.11
CA VAL A 384 10.52 -6.82 7.58
C VAL A 384 9.77 -8.16 7.52
N GLY A 385 10.40 -9.21 6.98
CA GLY A 385 9.82 -10.56 6.97
C GLY A 385 9.44 -11.03 8.38
N ILE A 386 10.33 -10.89 9.36
CA ILE A 386 10.08 -11.25 10.78
C ILE A 386 8.87 -10.47 11.33
N ALA A 387 8.82 -9.15 11.11
CA ALA A 387 7.71 -8.32 11.58
C ALA A 387 6.36 -8.76 10.98
N PHE A 388 6.33 -9.13 9.71
CA PHE A 388 5.12 -9.63 9.07
C PHE A 388 4.74 -11.04 9.57
N PHE A 389 5.71 -11.91 9.87
CA PHE A 389 5.43 -13.21 10.51
C PHE A 389 4.87 -13.04 11.92
N VAL A 390 5.42 -12.12 12.73
CA VAL A 390 4.86 -11.79 14.05
C VAL A 390 3.43 -11.27 13.89
N GLY A 391 3.20 -10.34 12.96
CA GLY A 391 1.87 -9.83 12.64
C GLY A 391 0.89 -10.95 12.25
N LEU A 392 1.32 -11.89 11.42
CA LEU A 392 0.54 -13.06 11.03
C LEU A 392 0.19 -13.95 12.23
N GLY A 393 1.17 -14.25 13.09
CA GLY A 393 0.97 -15.05 14.30
C GLY A 393 -0.07 -14.44 15.24
N VAL A 394 0.06 -13.13 15.52
CA VAL A 394 -0.90 -12.39 16.36
C VAL A 394 -2.29 -12.34 15.70
N THR A 395 -2.33 -12.10 14.39
CA THR A 395 -3.57 -12.07 13.62
C THR A 395 -4.32 -13.39 13.73
N TYR A 396 -3.66 -14.52 13.47
CA TYR A 396 -4.31 -15.82 13.51
C TYR A 396 -4.60 -16.32 14.92
N TYR A 397 -3.90 -15.83 15.93
CA TYR A 397 -4.32 -16.00 17.33
C TYR A 397 -5.69 -15.36 17.57
N PHE A 398 -5.93 -14.13 17.09
CA PHE A 398 -7.23 -13.49 17.21
C PHE A 398 -8.29 -14.12 16.29
N VAL A 399 -7.93 -14.56 15.08
CA VAL A 399 -8.84 -15.27 14.17
C VAL A 399 -9.36 -16.55 14.83
N ARG A 400 -8.49 -17.35 15.45
CA ARG A 400 -8.89 -18.55 16.20
C ARG A 400 -9.84 -18.28 17.36
N ARG A 401 -9.70 -17.13 18.03
CA ARG A 401 -10.63 -16.70 19.07
C ARG A 401 -11.99 -16.27 18.53
N THR A 402 -12.05 -15.77 17.31
CA THR A 402 -13.29 -15.37 16.65
C THR A 402 -13.98 -16.54 15.98
N LEU A 403 -13.20 -17.43 15.35
CA LEU A 403 -13.64 -18.58 14.56
C LEU A 403 -12.91 -19.83 15.06
N PRO A 404 -13.32 -20.43 16.20
CA PRO A 404 -12.64 -21.58 16.80
C PRO A 404 -12.61 -22.83 15.87
N ALA A 405 -13.63 -22.98 15.04
CA ALA A 405 -13.73 -24.09 14.09
C ALA A 405 -12.87 -23.93 12.83
N LEU A 406 -12.17 -22.80 12.66
CA LEU A 406 -11.30 -22.57 11.52
C LEU A 406 -10.02 -23.37 11.63
N ASN A 407 -9.84 -24.36 10.72
CA ASN A 407 -8.68 -25.23 10.69
C ASN A 407 -7.54 -24.61 9.86
N LEU A 408 -6.60 -23.96 10.54
CA LEU A 408 -5.44 -23.31 9.91
C LEU A 408 -4.53 -24.30 9.19
N ARG A 409 -4.42 -25.56 9.68
CA ARG A 409 -3.61 -26.59 9.03
C ARG A 409 -4.14 -26.89 7.63
N ASP A 410 -5.46 -27.00 7.49
CA ASP A 410 -6.08 -27.23 6.18
C ASP A 410 -6.01 -26.02 5.25
N ALA A 411 -5.89 -24.82 5.80
CA ALA A 411 -5.73 -23.60 5.01
C ALA A 411 -4.30 -23.45 4.45
N PHE A 412 -3.27 -23.79 5.23
CA PHE A 412 -1.88 -23.47 4.90
C PHE A 412 -1.02 -24.66 4.50
N PHE A 413 -1.29 -25.87 4.99
CA PHE A 413 -0.41 -27.02 4.76
C PHE A 413 -0.22 -27.34 3.27
N VAL A 414 -1.32 -27.48 2.53
CA VAL A 414 -1.23 -27.82 1.09
C VAL A 414 -0.62 -26.68 0.26
N PRO A 415 -1.04 -25.41 0.41
CA PRO A 415 -0.37 -24.30 -0.25
C PRO A 415 1.13 -24.23 0.05
N CYS A 416 1.56 -24.44 1.29
CA CYS A 416 2.98 -24.40 1.66
C CYS A 416 3.77 -25.56 1.02
N VAL A 417 3.24 -26.81 1.06
CA VAL A 417 3.88 -27.95 0.42
C VAL A 417 3.94 -27.78 -1.09
N ALA A 418 2.84 -27.34 -1.72
CA ALA A 418 2.80 -27.05 -3.15
C ALA A 418 3.81 -25.96 -3.53
N SER A 419 3.94 -24.90 -2.71
CA SER A 419 4.93 -23.84 -2.92
C SER A 419 6.36 -24.35 -2.84
N ALA A 420 6.69 -25.18 -1.85
CA ALA A 420 8.02 -25.74 -1.68
C ALA A 420 8.43 -26.62 -2.87
N ILE A 421 7.53 -27.52 -3.29
CA ILE A 421 7.77 -28.39 -4.46
C ILE A 421 7.88 -27.54 -5.74
N THR A 422 6.98 -26.57 -5.94
CA THR A 422 7.01 -25.68 -7.10
C THR A 422 8.32 -24.90 -7.15
N LEU A 423 8.78 -24.37 -6.02
CA LEU A 423 10.03 -23.60 -5.95
C LEU A 423 11.23 -24.46 -6.37
N LEU A 424 11.35 -25.67 -5.83
CA LEU A 424 12.45 -26.58 -6.16
C LEU A 424 12.47 -26.94 -7.65
N VAL A 425 11.32 -27.32 -8.19
CA VAL A 425 11.18 -27.68 -9.62
C VAL A 425 11.43 -26.47 -10.52
N ALA A 426 10.87 -25.31 -10.16
CA ALA A 426 11.01 -24.09 -10.96
C ALA A 426 12.45 -23.57 -10.98
N LEU A 427 13.20 -23.67 -9.89
CA LEU A 427 14.62 -23.29 -9.86
C LEU A 427 15.47 -24.18 -10.78
N LEU A 428 15.21 -25.48 -10.82
CA LEU A 428 15.89 -26.40 -11.73
C LEU A 428 15.56 -26.10 -13.20
N ILE A 429 14.29 -25.85 -13.50
CA ILE A 429 13.86 -25.58 -14.88
C ILE A 429 14.28 -24.17 -15.32
N SER A 430 14.31 -23.19 -14.42
CA SER A 430 14.72 -21.82 -14.75
C SER A 430 16.19 -21.77 -15.22
N THR A 431 17.09 -22.54 -14.62
CA THR A 431 18.48 -22.69 -15.07
C THR A 431 18.56 -23.25 -16.49
N PHE A 432 17.72 -24.24 -16.81
CA PHE A 432 17.63 -24.78 -18.16
C PHE A 432 17.05 -23.78 -19.16
N ILE A 433 15.98 -23.05 -18.81
CA ILE A 433 15.37 -22.04 -19.71
C ILE A 433 16.39 -20.93 -20.02
N ARG A 434 17.16 -20.50 -19.02
CA ARG A 434 18.21 -19.48 -19.22
C ARG A 434 19.32 -19.97 -20.16
N SER A 435 19.66 -21.25 -20.15
CA SER A 435 20.67 -21.82 -21.07
C SER A 435 20.21 -21.82 -22.53
N LEU A 436 18.92 -21.70 -22.82
CA LEU A 436 18.37 -21.60 -24.18
C LEU A 436 18.58 -20.23 -24.84
N ALA A 437 19.15 -19.24 -24.12
CA ALA A 437 19.41 -17.89 -24.59
C ALA A 437 18.20 -17.21 -25.32
N LEU A 438 17.01 -17.45 -24.82
CA LEU A 438 15.77 -16.89 -25.38
C LEU A 438 15.72 -15.36 -25.15
N PRO A 439 14.98 -14.62 -26.00
CA PRO A 439 14.68 -13.22 -25.73
C PRO A 439 14.11 -13.04 -24.32
N LEU A 440 14.59 -12.04 -23.57
CA LEU A 440 14.28 -11.84 -22.14
C LEU A 440 12.78 -11.87 -21.82
N PHE A 441 11.96 -11.21 -22.65
CA PHE A 441 10.50 -11.22 -22.49
C PHE A 441 9.89 -12.61 -22.64
N VAL A 442 10.36 -13.40 -23.61
CA VAL A 442 9.89 -14.78 -23.83
C VAL A 442 10.30 -15.67 -22.68
N SER A 443 11.54 -15.54 -22.20
CA SER A 443 12.05 -16.26 -21.01
C SER A 443 11.19 -15.96 -19.78
N LEU A 444 10.87 -14.70 -19.51
CA LEU A 444 10.00 -14.29 -18.40
C LEU A 444 8.60 -14.87 -18.50
N LEU A 445 7.97 -14.81 -19.68
CA LEU A 445 6.64 -15.38 -19.89
C LEU A 445 6.62 -16.90 -19.66
N ILE A 446 7.60 -17.62 -20.21
CA ILE A 446 7.70 -19.08 -20.05
C ILE A 446 7.93 -19.41 -18.56
N GLN A 447 8.92 -18.80 -17.90
CA GLN A 447 9.21 -19.09 -16.49
C GLN A 447 8.03 -18.74 -15.59
N GLY A 448 7.44 -17.55 -15.74
CA GLY A 448 6.29 -17.11 -14.94
C GLY A 448 5.07 -18.01 -15.12
N SER A 449 4.71 -18.34 -16.38
CA SER A 449 3.59 -19.21 -16.69
C SER A 449 3.81 -20.63 -16.18
N LEU A 450 5.04 -21.13 -16.29
CA LEU A 450 5.43 -22.46 -15.78
C LEU A 450 5.29 -22.54 -14.27
N VAL A 451 5.76 -21.54 -13.52
CA VAL A 451 5.62 -21.50 -12.06
C VAL A 451 4.15 -21.54 -11.64
N VAL A 452 3.31 -20.72 -12.29
CA VAL A 452 1.86 -20.70 -12.02
C VAL A 452 1.22 -22.05 -12.35
N ALA A 453 1.52 -22.61 -13.52
CA ALA A 453 0.97 -23.89 -13.96
C ALA A 453 1.42 -25.06 -13.04
N LEU A 454 2.68 -25.11 -12.66
CA LEU A 454 3.22 -26.11 -11.73
C LEU A 454 2.54 -26.02 -10.36
N TYR A 455 2.41 -24.80 -9.81
CA TYR A 455 1.76 -24.61 -8.52
C TYR A 455 0.31 -25.09 -8.53
N LEU A 456 -0.45 -24.72 -9.57
CA LEU A 456 -1.83 -25.15 -9.72
C LEU A 456 -1.94 -26.67 -9.92
N ALA A 457 -1.08 -27.26 -10.74
CA ALA A 457 -1.03 -28.71 -10.97
C ALA A 457 -0.72 -29.48 -9.68
N ILE A 458 0.31 -29.05 -8.92
CA ILE A 458 0.69 -29.70 -7.66
C ILE A 458 -0.44 -29.55 -6.63
N THR A 459 -1.06 -28.36 -6.53
CA THR A 459 -2.20 -28.14 -5.63
C THR A 459 -3.38 -29.05 -6.01
N MET A 460 -3.65 -29.22 -7.30
CA MET A 460 -4.66 -30.17 -7.79
C MET A 460 -4.33 -31.63 -7.47
N LEU A 461 -3.06 -32.02 -7.59
CA LEU A 461 -2.62 -33.40 -7.29
C LEU A 461 -2.72 -33.73 -5.80
N LEU A 462 -2.35 -32.78 -4.93
CA LEU A 462 -2.37 -32.98 -3.48
C LEU A 462 -3.78 -33.08 -2.88
N ARG A 463 -4.75 -32.30 -3.40
CA ARG A 463 -6.16 -32.29 -2.92
C ARG A 463 -7.15 -32.08 -4.09
N PRO A 464 -7.35 -33.06 -4.96
CA PRO A 464 -8.14 -32.90 -6.19
C PRO A 464 -9.60 -32.52 -5.95
N ARG A 465 -10.25 -33.16 -4.98
CA ARG A 465 -11.67 -32.89 -4.67
C ARG A 465 -11.89 -31.49 -4.15
N ILE A 466 -11.17 -31.07 -3.12
CA ILE A 466 -11.33 -29.76 -2.47
C ILE A 466 -10.98 -28.62 -3.44
N THR A 467 -9.92 -28.79 -4.25
CA THR A 467 -9.49 -27.78 -5.22
C THR A 467 -10.54 -27.61 -6.32
N ARG A 468 -11.11 -28.71 -6.84
CA ARG A 468 -12.19 -28.66 -7.84
C ARG A 468 -13.46 -28.01 -7.30
N GLU A 469 -13.91 -28.40 -6.12
CA GLU A 469 -15.11 -27.84 -5.48
C GLU A 469 -14.96 -26.32 -5.26
N ARG A 470 -13.82 -25.89 -4.74
CA ARG A 470 -13.54 -24.46 -4.52
C ARG A 470 -13.40 -23.68 -5.83
N ALA A 471 -12.73 -24.23 -6.83
CA ALA A 471 -12.62 -23.63 -8.16
C ALA A 471 -13.99 -23.51 -8.83
N GLN A 472 -14.82 -24.53 -8.78
CA GLN A 472 -16.20 -24.48 -9.30
C GLN A 472 -17.06 -23.48 -8.55
N TYR A 473 -16.88 -23.35 -7.23
CA TYR A 473 -17.57 -22.36 -6.43
C TYR A 473 -17.22 -20.93 -6.89
N VAL A 474 -15.92 -20.62 -7.04
CA VAL A 474 -15.45 -19.31 -7.55
C VAL A 474 -15.99 -19.05 -8.96
N TRP A 475 -15.95 -20.05 -9.82
CA TRP A 475 -16.47 -19.94 -11.20
C TRP A 475 -17.96 -19.62 -11.25
N ARG A 476 -18.78 -20.26 -10.41
CA ARG A 476 -20.22 -19.97 -10.30
C ARG A 476 -20.48 -18.56 -9.79
N LEU A 477 -19.72 -18.10 -8.77
CA LEU A 477 -19.81 -16.74 -8.27
C LEU A 477 -19.51 -15.70 -9.36
N MET A 478 -18.48 -15.93 -10.17
CA MET A 478 -18.14 -15.02 -11.28
C MET A 478 -19.23 -14.95 -12.35
N ARG A 479 -20.02 -16.01 -12.52
CA ARG A 479 -21.16 -16.05 -13.44
C ARG A 479 -22.46 -15.48 -12.85
N GLY A 480 -22.44 -14.96 -11.61
CA GLY A 480 -23.62 -14.43 -10.94
C GLY A 480 -24.70 -15.47 -10.62
N GLN A 481 -24.34 -16.76 -10.63
CA GLN A 481 -25.26 -17.84 -10.29
C GLN A 481 -25.44 -17.88 -8.77
N THR A 482 -26.65 -17.63 -8.31
CA THR A 482 -27.05 -17.84 -6.91
C THR A 482 -26.87 -19.31 -6.52
N MET A 483 -26.30 -19.52 -5.32
CA MET A 483 -26.14 -20.87 -4.78
C MET A 483 -27.49 -21.59 -4.72
N PRO A 484 -27.54 -22.88 -5.04
CA PRO A 484 -28.62 -23.70 -4.52
C PRO A 484 -28.59 -23.54 -3.00
N GLN A 485 -29.66 -23.08 -2.40
CA GLN A 485 -29.87 -23.27 -0.98
C GLN A 485 -29.61 -24.76 -0.74
N GLU A 486 -28.55 -25.10 0.00
CA GLU A 486 -28.49 -26.43 0.60
C GLU A 486 -29.76 -26.47 1.47
N ALA A 487 -30.78 -27.12 0.91
CA ALA A 487 -31.93 -27.55 1.64
C ALA A 487 -31.42 -28.32 2.85
N ASP A 488 -31.96 -27.96 3.98
CA ASP A 488 -31.83 -28.57 5.28
C ASP A 488 -31.31 -30.02 5.27
N ALA A 489 -30.12 -30.23 5.81
CA ALA A 489 -29.71 -31.49 6.35
C ALA A 489 -28.83 -31.24 7.59
#